data_481ad2d2d884f2aedf2b96e26a954536
#
_entry.id   481ad2d2d884f2aedf2b96e26a954536
#
_cell.length_a   1.000
_cell.length_b   1.000
_cell.length_c   1.000
_cell.angle_alpha   90.00
_cell.angle_beta   90.00
_cell.angle_gamma   90.00
#
_symmetry.space_group_name_H-M   'P 1'
#
loop_
_entity.id
_entity.type
_entity.pdbx_description
1 polymer ?
#
loop_
_entity_poly.entity_id
_entity_poly.type
_entity_poly.pdbx_seq_one_letter_code
_entity_poly.pdbx_strand_id
1 'polypeptide(L)'
;MNELLLQGLNELGLDTSRVETLERFSSLLLEKNEVMNLTAITEPDAVAQLHLLDSVAILQFVGLKGKKVVDVGTGAGFPGMPLRILEDDFDLTLLDSLGKRVHWLSEVCDTLHLTRVSCVHARAEEFAAQQRETFDVATSRAVAQLSVLSELCLPLVKVGGQFAAMKSVDTEDEITAAKSAIKTLGGRIVKVEDYKIPTCEVVHRLVLIEKVSPTPRAYPRAFAKIKKAPL
;
A
#
# COMPACT_ATOMS: atom_id res chain seq x y z
N MET A 1 -9.65 -13.45 -16.63
CA MET A 1 -8.95 -13.08 -15.37
C MET A 1 -7.92 -14.13 -14.95
N ASN A 2 -8.26 -15.40 -14.73
CA ASN A 2 -7.34 -16.44 -14.23
C ASN A 2 -6.07 -16.57 -15.11
N GLU A 3 -6.24 -16.77 -16.41
CA GLU A 3 -5.13 -16.91 -17.35
C GLU A 3 -4.22 -15.66 -17.35
N LEU A 4 -4.81 -14.47 -17.25
CA LEU A 4 -4.09 -13.21 -17.20
C LEU A 4 -3.31 -13.03 -15.88
N LEU A 5 -3.88 -13.43 -14.75
CA LEU A 5 -3.19 -13.46 -13.45
C LEU A 5 -2.03 -14.46 -13.46
N LEU A 6 -2.25 -15.68 -13.99
CA LEU A 6 -1.19 -16.68 -14.15
C LEU A 6 -0.03 -16.16 -14.98
N GLN A 7 -0.34 -15.56 -16.13
CA GLN A 7 0.68 -14.95 -16.99
C GLN A 7 1.45 -13.85 -16.24
N GLY A 8 0.74 -12.91 -15.62
CA GLY A 8 1.37 -11.77 -14.95
C GLY A 8 2.23 -12.19 -13.75
N LEU A 9 1.79 -13.16 -12.95
CA LEU A 9 2.59 -13.68 -11.85
C LEU A 9 3.84 -14.42 -12.35
N ASN A 10 3.74 -15.18 -13.45
CA ASN A 10 4.91 -15.80 -14.09
C ASN A 10 5.91 -14.75 -14.63
N GLU A 11 5.44 -13.67 -15.26
CA GLU A 11 6.29 -12.55 -15.70
C GLU A 11 7.06 -11.92 -14.52
N LEU A 12 6.43 -11.87 -13.34
CA LEU A 12 7.07 -11.38 -12.10
C LEU A 12 7.92 -12.43 -11.38
N GLY A 13 7.89 -13.68 -11.82
CA GLY A 13 8.57 -14.79 -11.13
C GLY A 13 7.98 -15.10 -9.75
N LEU A 14 6.68 -14.81 -9.55
CA LEU A 14 5.96 -15.02 -8.29
C LEU A 14 5.20 -16.36 -8.29
N ASP A 15 4.91 -16.86 -7.09
CA ASP A 15 4.12 -18.09 -6.92
C ASP A 15 2.69 -17.92 -7.46
N THR A 16 2.26 -18.90 -8.25
CA THR A 16 0.93 -18.93 -8.87
C THR A 16 -0.10 -19.74 -8.09
N SER A 17 0.29 -20.41 -7.01
CA SER A 17 -0.58 -21.32 -6.23
C SER A 17 -1.80 -20.60 -5.60
N ARG A 18 -1.74 -19.27 -5.47
CA ARG A 18 -2.79 -18.44 -4.86
C ARG A 18 -3.65 -17.66 -5.85
N VAL A 19 -3.57 -17.97 -7.15
CA VAL A 19 -4.36 -17.29 -8.20
C VAL A 19 -5.85 -17.34 -7.92
N GLU A 20 -6.39 -18.50 -7.53
CA GLU A 20 -7.81 -18.66 -7.18
C GLU A 20 -8.24 -17.75 -6.01
N THR A 21 -7.35 -17.54 -5.03
CA THR A 21 -7.62 -16.64 -3.90
C THR A 21 -7.63 -15.18 -4.36
N LEU A 22 -6.74 -14.79 -5.27
CA LEU A 22 -6.75 -13.46 -5.89
C LEU A 22 -8.03 -13.22 -6.70
N GLU A 23 -8.46 -14.20 -7.48
CA GLU A 23 -9.74 -14.12 -8.23
C GLU A 23 -10.94 -14.01 -7.28
N ARG A 24 -10.95 -14.79 -6.21
CA ARG A 24 -12.02 -14.71 -5.22
C ARG A 24 -12.06 -13.34 -4.56
N PHE A 25 -10.90 -12.75 -4.22
CA PHE A 25 -10.81 -11.39 -3.71
C PHE A 25 -11.37 -10.37 -4.72
N SER A 26 -11.00 -10.48 -5.99
CA SER A 26 -11.54 -9.64 -7.07
C SER A 26 -13.07 -9.75 -7.18
N SER A 27 -13.62 -10.96 -7.11
CA SER A 27 -15.07 -11.19 -7.16
C SER A 27 -15.79 -10.52 -5.99
N LEU A 28 -15.28 -10.66 -4.78
CA LEU A 28 -15.82 -9.99 -3.58
C LEU A 28 -15.74 -8.46 -3.68
N LEU A 29 -14.64 -7.94 -4.27
CA LEU A 29 -14.49 -6.51 -4.52
C LEU A 29 -15.56 -6.00 -5.49
N LEU A 30 -15.75 -6.67 -6.63
CA LEU A 30 -16.72 -6.24 -7.66
C LEU A 30 -18.15 -6.32 -7.16
N GLU A 31 -18.50 -7.38 -6.45
CA GLU A 31 -19.80 -7.53 -5.79
C GLU A 31 -20.06 -6.38 -4.81
N LYS A 32 -19.12 -6.09 -3.92
CA LYS A 32 -19.28 -5.01 -2.95
C LYS A 32 -19.27 -3.64 -3.59
N ASN A 33 -18.57 -3.49 -4.70
CA ASN A 33 -18.45 -2.21 -5.42
C ASN A 33 -19.80 -1.69 -5.93
N GLU A 34 -20.76 -2.58 -6.20
CA GLU A 34 -22.13 -2.21 -6.63
C GLU A 34 -22.85 -1.33 -5.59
N VAL A 35 -22.49 -1.46 -4.31
CA VAL A 35 -23.16 -0.74 -3.20
C VAL A 35 -22.25 0.19 -2.43
N MET A 36 -20.91 0.13 -2.60
CA MET A 36 -19.99 0.88 -1.73
C MET A 36 -19.05 1.83 -2.49
N ASN A 37 -18.97 1.80 -3.81
CA ASN A 37 -18.04 2.60 -4.62
C ASN A 37 -16.58 2.49 -4.12
N LEU A 38 -16.08 1.28 -4.08
CA LEU A 38 -14.71 0.96 -3.61
C LEU A 38 -13.65 1.30 -4.65
N THR A 39 -13.99 1.14 -5.94
CA THR A 39 -13.11 1.40 -7.08
C THR A 39 -13.90 1.88 -8.30
N ALA A 40 -13.26 2.70 -9.13
CA ALA A 40 -13.78 3.07 -10.44
C ALA A 40 -13.47 2.03 -11.53
N ILE A 41 -12.56 1.09 -11.26
CA ILE A 41 -12.16 0.03 -12.19
C ILE A 41 -13.03 -1.18 -11.94
N THR A 42 -13.90 -1.52 -12.90
CA THR A 42 -14.91 -2.58 -12.77
C THR A 42 -14.74 -3.71 -13.78
N GLU A 43 -14.02 -3.48 -14.87
CA GLU A 43 -13.72 -4.53 -15.85
C GLU A 43 -12.77 -5.57 -15.24
N PRO A 44 -13.12 -6.88 -15.27
CA PRO A 44 -12.36 -7.92 -14.58
C PRO A 44 -10.87 -7.97 -14.94
N ASP A 45 -10.51 -7.81 -16.21
CA ASP A 45 -9.13 -7.86 -16.65
C ASP A 45 -8.37 -6.59 -16.22
N ALA A 46 -9.03 -5.41 -16.22
CA ALA A 46 -8.44 -4.19 -15.68
C ALA A 46 -8.24 -4.28 -14.16
N VAL A 47 -9.15 -4.91 -13.41
CA VAL A 47 -8.94 -5.19 -11.97
C VAL A 47 -7.75 -6.10 -11.76
N ALA A 48 -7.61 -7.17 -12.56
CA ALA A 48 -6.46 -8.06 -12.48
C ALA A 48 -5.14 -7.32 -12.72
N GLN A 49 -5.06 -6.49 -13.75
CA GLN A 49 -3.86 -5.74 -14.12
C GLN A 49 -3.59 -4.59 -13.14
N LEU A 50 -4.50 -3.61 -13.09
CA LEU A 50 -4.29 -2.31 -12.43
C LEU A 50 -4.50 -2.35 -10.91
N HIS A 51 -5.05 -3.44 -10.36
CA HIS A 51 -5.20 -3.61 -8.92
C HIS A 51 -4.38 -4.78 -8.39
N LEU A 52 -4.58 -6.00 -8.90
CA LEU A 52 -3.93 -7.18 -8.34
C LEU A 52 -2.46 -7.27 -8.73
N LEU A 53 -2.14 -7.31 -10.03
CA LEU A 53 -0.77 -7.43 -10.53
C LEU A 53 0.09 -6.19 -10.20
N ASP A 54 -0.48 -4.99 -10.32
CA ASP A 54 0.17 -3.75 -9.87
C ASP A 54 0.58 -3.82 -8.41
N SER A 55 -0.32 -4.28 -7.53
CA SER A 55 -0.03 -4.39 -6.09
C SER A 55 1.11 -5.35 -5.78
N VAL A 56 1.14 -6.52 -6.44
CA VAL A 56 2.15 -7.55 -6.15
C VAL A 56 3.48 -7.30 -6.86
N ALA A 57 3.51 -6.46 -7.88
CA ALA A 57 4.76 -6.09 -8.58
C ALA A 57 5.80 -5.48 -7.63
N ILE A 58 5.38 -4.82 -6.53
CA ILE A 58 6.33 -4.25 -5.55
C ILE A 58 7.14 -5.31 -4.79
N LEU A 59 6.72 -6.58 -4.79
CA LEU A 59 7.50 -7.67 -4.19
C LEU A 59 8.86 -7.88 -4.85
N GLN A 60 9.06 -7.39 -6.08
CA GLN A 60 10.36 -7.37 -6.74
C GLN A 60 11.35 -6.39 -6.10
N PHE A 61 10.85 -5.42 -5.32
CA PHE A 61 11.65 -4.35 -4.74
C PHE A 61 11.67 -4.37 -3.21
N VAL A 62 10.64 -4.94 -2.59
CA VAL A 62 10.46 -4.93 -1.13
C VAL A 62 10.18 -6.35 -0.63
N GLY A 63 11.10 -6.91 0.13
CA GLY A 63 10.87 -8.18 0.82
C GLY A 63 10.00 -7.98 2.06
N LEU A 64 8.96 -8.81 2.23
CA LEU A 64 8.00 -8.69 3.33
C LEU A 64 8.12 -9.81 4.38
N LYS A 65 8.79 -10.93 4.07
CA LYS A 65 8.91 -12.10 4.95
C LYS A 65 9.35 -11.75 6.37
N GLY A 66 8.58 -12.22 7.36
CA GLY A 66 8.85 -12.01 8.77
C GLY A 66 8.64 -10.58 9.26
N LYS A 67 8.09 -9.68 8.45
CA LYS A 67 7.97 -8.25 8.74
C LYS A 67 6.58 -7.85 9.27
N LYS A 68 6.55 -6.72 9.97
CA LYS A 68 5.32 -5.99 10.28
C LYS A 68 5.11 -4.93 9.22
N VAL A 69 4.00 -5.00 8.51
CA VAL A 69 3.66 -4.14 7.39
C VAL A 69 2.38 -3.36 7.69
N VAL A 70 2.35 -2.08 7.36
CA VAL A 70 1.13 -1.28 7.41
C VAL A 70 0.83 -0.72 6.02
N ASP A 71 -0.40 -0.92 5.56
CA ASP A 71 -0.93 -0.32 4.33
C ASP A 71 -1.78 0.89 4.71
N VAL A 72 -1.25 2.09 4.45
CA VAL A 72 -1.82 3.37 4.91
C VAL A 72 -2.77 3.93 3.84
N GLY A 73 -4.04 4.08 4.24
CA GLY A 73 -5.09 4.47 3.31
C GLY A 73 -5.42 3.33 2.34
N THR A 74 -5.54 2.13 2.87
CA THR A 74 -5.68 0.88 2.11
C THR A 74 -6.87 0.86 1.16
N GLY A 75 -7.91 1.66 1.42
CA GLY A 75 -9.11 1.77 0.58
C GLY A 75 -9.83 0.44 0.43
N ALA A 76 -9.82 -0.07 -0.80
CA ALA A 76 -10.36 -1.40 -1.13
C ALA A 76 -9.35 -2.54 -0.86
N GLY A 77 -8.34 -2.31 -0.05
CA GLY A 77 -7.34 -3.32 0.31
C GLY A 77 -6.09 -3.33 -0.56
N PHE A 78 -5.77 -2.23 -1.24
CA PHE A 78 -4.63 -2.18 -2.15
C PHE A 78 -3.52 -1.22 -1.66
N PRO A 79 -2.24 -1.69 -1.66
CA PRO A 79 -1.75 -2.97 -2.16
C PRO A 79 -1.83 -4.13 -1.15
N GLY A 80 -2.23 -3.89 0.12
CA GLY A 80 -2.07 -4.82 1.23
C GLY A 80 -2.68 -6.22 1.02
N MET A 81 -3.92 -6.32 0.53
CA MET A 81 -4.61 -7.60 0.35
C MET A 81 -3.95 -8.52 -0.68
N PRO A 82 -3.63 -8.07 -1.92
CA PRO A 82 -2.90 -8.92 -2.87
C PRO A 82 -1.54 -9.36 -2.35
N LEU A 83 -0.80 -8.47 -1.67
CA LEU A 83 0.48 -8.81 -1.05
C LEU A 83 0.32 -9.93 -0.02
N ARG A 84 -0.70 -9.85 0.85
CA ARG A 84 -0.97 -10.85 1.90
C ARG A 84 -1.46 -12.18 1.33
N ILE A 85 -2.17 -12.14 0.21
CA ILE A 85 -2.63 -13.36 -0.46
C ILE A 85 -1.45 -14.15 -1.03
N LEU A 86 -0.46 -13.47 -1.63
CA LEU A 86 0.71 -14.13 -2.23
C LEU A 86 1.82 -14.47 -1.23
N GLU A 87 2.03 -13.64 -0.22
CA GLU A 87 3.05 -13.87 0.81
C GLU A 87 2.34 -14.03 2.16
N ASP A 88 2.47 -15.20 2.78
CA ASP A 88 1.78 -15.50 4.03
C ASP A 88 2.66 -15.37 5.28
N ASP A 89 3.93 -15.04 5.13
CA ASP A 89 4.87 -14.89 6.25
C ASP A 89 5.16 -13.42 6.58
N PHE A 90 4.10 -12.61 6.85
CA PHE A 90 4.25 -11.28 7.45
C PHE A 90 2.97 -10.86 8.18
N ASP A 91 3.08 -9.91 9.12
CA ASP A 91 1.93 -9.31 9.79
C ASP A 91 1.46 -8.07 9.02
N LEU A 92 0.20 -8.05 8.60
CA LEU A 92 -0.39 -6.94 7.84
C LEU A 92 -1.34 -6.13 8.72
N THR A 93 -1.19 -4.81 8.69
CA THR A 93 -2.19 -3.86 9.19
C THR A 93 -2.78 -3.10 8.02
N LEU A 94 -4.08 -3.26 7.76
CA LEU A 94 -4.85 -2.49 6.79
C LEU A 94 -5.45 -1.28 7.52
N LEU A 95 -4.95 -0.09 7.23
CA LEU A 95 -5.34 1.14 7.92
C LEU A 95 -6.15 2.05 6.99
N ASP A 96 -7.38 2.38 7.36
CA ASP A 96 -8.20 3.36 6.64
C ASP A 96 -9.04 4.20 7.60
N SER A 97 -9.30 5.45 7.22
CA SER A 97 -10.13 6.38 7.99
C SER A 97 -11.64 6.19 7.78
N LEU A 98 -12.05 5.33 6.86
CA LEU A 98 -13.45 5.03 6.55
C LEU A 98 -13.85 3.68 7.13
N GLY A 99 -14.58 3.69 8.26
CA GLY A 99 -14.98 2.49 8.99
C GLY A 99 -15.73 1.45 8.14
N LYS A 100 -16.52 1.88 7.15
CA LYS A 100 -17.22 0.96 6.23
C LYS A 100 -16.24 0.10 5.41
N ARG A 101 -15.12 0.67 4.95
CA ARG A 101 -14.09 -0.06 4.20
C ARG A 101 -13.38 -1.05 5.08
N VAL A 102 -13.02 -0.63 6.29
CA VAL A 102 -12.33 -1.47 7.28
C VAL A 102 -13.19 -2.67 7.67
N HIS A 103 -14.49 -2.45 7.91
CA HIS A 103 -15.41 -3.53 8.23
C HIS A 103 -15.51 -4.54 7.09
N TRP A 104 -15.70 -4.06 5.85
CA TRP A 104 -15.72 -4.94 4.69
C TRP A 104 -14.41 -5.72 4.51
N LEU A 105 -13.25 -5.09 4.68
CA LEU A 105 -11.96 -5.78 4.60
C LEU A 105 -11.84 -6.88 5.66
N SER A 106 -12.38 -6.68 6.87
CA SER A 106 -12.43 -7.72 7.90
C SER A 106 -13.29 -8.91 7.45
N GLU A 107 -14.48 -8.66 6.88
CA GLU A 107 -15.34 -9.71 6.31
C GLU A 107 -14.63 -10.49 5.18
N VAL A 108 -13.87 -9.79 4.34
CA VAL A 108 -13.08 -10.42 3.26
C VAL A 108 -11.97 -11.29 3.82
N CYS A 109 -11.22 -10.80 4.83
CA CYS A 109 -10.18 -11.58 5.48
C CYS A 109 -10.72 -12.88 6.07
N ASP A 110 -11.88 -12.82 6.74
CA ASP A 110 -12.55 -14.00 7.29
C ASP A 110 -12.99 -14.98 6.17
N THR A 111 -13.59 -14.45 5.10
CA THR A 111 -14.05 -15.24 3.95
C THR A 111 -12.91 -15.93 3.22
N LEU A 112 -11.77 -15.29 3.09
CA LEU A 112 -10.57 -15.84 2.44
C LEU A 112 -9.64 -16.59 3.41
N HIS A 113 -10.03 -16.71 4.68
CA HIS A 113 -9.25 -17.35 5.75
C HIS A 113 -7.83 -16.78 5.87
N LEU A 114 -7.69 -15.47 5.69
CA LEU A 114 -6.40 -14.79 5.83
C LEU A 114 -6.10 -14.56 7.31
N THR A 115 -5.01 -15.12 7.77
CA THR A 115 -4.50 -14.92 9.14
C THR A 115 -3.48 -13.79 9.19
N ARG A 116 -3.08 -13.32 10.39
CA ARG A 116 -2.06 -12.29 10.57
C ARG A 116 -2.41 -10.97 9.86
N VAL A 117 -3.71 -10.63 9.76
CA VAL A 117 -4.22 -9.36 9.23
C VAL A 117 -5.00 -8.65 10.32
N SER A 118 -4.71 -7.38 10.50
CA SER A 118 -5.44 -6.46 11.39
C SER A 118 -6.07 -5.35 10.55
N CYS A 119 -7.40 -5.27 10.54
CA CYS A 119 -8.13 -4.17 9.89
C CYS A 119 -8.39 -3.06 10.91
N VAL A 120 -7.82 -1.87 10.71
CA VAL A 120 -7.83 -0.78 11.69
C VAL A 120 -8.54 0.45 11.13
N HIS A 121 -9.62 0.85 11.81
CA HIS A 121 -10.33 2.10 11.54
C HIS A 121 -9.71 3.21 12.37
N ALA A 122 -8.83 3.99 11.77
CA ALA A 122 -8.22 5.17 12.39
C ALA A 122 -7.67 6.12 11.31
N ARG A 123 -7.44 7.37 11.68
CA ARG A 123 -6.60 8.25 10.89
C ARG A 123 -5.13 7.91 11.10
N ALA A 124 -4.33 8.00 10.04
CA ALA A 124 -2.92 7.61 10.09
C ALA A 124 -2.11 8.41 11.11
N GLU A 125 -2.37 9.72 11.21
CA GLU A 125 -1.73 10.60 12.19
C GLU A 125 -2.09 10.25 13.65
N GLU A 126 -3.31 9.79 13.91
CA GLU A 126 -3.75 9.35 15.23
C GLU A 126 -3.19 7.96 15.56
N PHE A 127 -3.18 7.07 14.59
CA PHE A 127 -2.61 5.73 14.73
C PHE A 127 -1.10 5.79 14.99
N ALA A 128 -0.39 6.72 14.35
CA ALA A 128 1.04 6.94 14.55
C ALA A 128 1.38 7.39 15.98
N ALA A 129 0.46 8.00 16.72
CA ALA A 129 0.68 8.32 18.13
C ALA A 129 0.76 7.07 19.00
N GLN A 130 0.04 6.00 18.63
CA GLN A 130 0.00 4.73 19.36
C GLN A 130 1.02 3.71 18.85
N GLN A 131 1.28 3.72 17.55
CA GLN A 131 2.12 2.72 16.83
C GLN A 131 3.38 3.36 16.22
N ARG A 132 3.93 4.35 16.93
CA ARG A 132 5.10 5.09 16.46
C ARG A 132 6.29 4.17 16.24
N GLU A 133 6.86 4.21 15.02
CA GLU A 133 8.09 3.51 14.66
C GLU A 133 8.07 2.00 15.00
N THR A 134 6.93 1.34 14.77
CA THR A 134 6.75 -0.08 15.07
C THR A 134 6.77 -0.98 13.84
N PHE A 135 6.53 -0.43 12.64
CA PHE A 135 6.46 -1.20 11.41
C PHE A 135 7.80 -1.28 10.68
N ASP A 136 8.07 -2.43 10.10
CA ASP A 136 9.23 -2.64 9.21
C ASP A 136 9.02 -1.96 7.86
N VAL A 137 7.79 -2.05 7.34
CA VAL A 137 7.42 -1.49 6.05
C VAL A 137 6.07 -0.78 6.17
N ALA A 138 5.99 0.43 5.61
CA ALA A 138 4.73 1.06 5.27
C ALA A 138 4.54 1.01 3.76
N THR A 139 3.31 0.77 3.31
CA THR A 139 2.91 0.91 1.91
C THR A 139 1.80 1.94 1.79
N SER A 140 1.69 2.58 0.64
CA SER A 140 0.54 3.42 0.30
C SER A 140 0.44 3.56 -1.21
N ARG A 141 -0.80 3.52 -1.75
CA ARG A 141 -1.08 3.67 -3.19
C ARG A 141 -2.12 4.76 -3.43
N ALA A 142 -1.79 5.73 -4.29
CA ALA A 142 -2.72 6.73 -4.84
C ALA A 142 -3.55 7.56 -3.84
N VAL A 143 -3.05 7.78 -2.61
CA VAL A 143 -3.83 8.45 -1.55
C VAL A 143 -3.68 9.98 -1.58
N ALA A 144 -2.44 10.49 -1.75
CA ALA A 144 -2.11 11.92 -1.69
C ALA A 144 -0.73 12.19 -2.31
N GLN A 145 -0.32 13.46 -2.31
CA GLN A 145 1.04 13.86 -2.68
C GLN A 145 2.09 13.23 -1.74
N LEU A 146 3.29 12.98 -2.25
CA LEU A 146 4.34 12.27 -1.54
C LEU A 146 4.78 12.95 -0.25
N SER A 147 4.79 14.30 -0.19
CA SER A 147 5.08 15.05 1.04
C SER A 147 4.04 14.76 2.14
N VAL A 148 2.76 14.73 1.78
CA VAL A 148 1.66 14.37 2.68
C VAL A 148 1.77 12.92 3.13
N LEU A 149 1.95 11.99 2.18
CA LEU A 149 2.11 10.56 2.49
C LEU A 149 3.33 10.29 3.39
N SER A 150 4.43 11.01 3.15
CA SER A 150 5.62 10.86 3.99
C SER A 150 5.34 11.23 5.44
N GLU A 151 4.55 12.27 5.72
CA GLU A 151 4.17 12.63 7.09
C GLU A 151 3.19 11.65 7.73
N LEU A 152 2.37 10.96 6.93
CA LEU A 152 1.45 9.94 7.43
C LEU A 152 2.12 8.57 7.65
N CYS A 153 3.13 8.23 6.84
CA CYS A 153 3.73 6.90 6.81
C CYS A 153 5.05 6.80 7.61
N LEU A 154 5.98 7.76 7.46
CA LEU A 154 7.30 7.67 8.10
C LEU A 154 7.26 7.63 9.63
N PRO A 155 6.32 8.30 10.32
CA PRO A 155 6.19 8.17 11.78
C PRO A 155 5.82 6.76 12.26
N LEU A 156 5.25 5.92 11.39
CA LEU A 156 4.90 4.51 11.68
C LEU A 156 6.09 3.57 11.46
N VAL A 157 7.03 3.95 10.59
CA VAL A 157 8.17 3.11 10.19
C VAL A 157 9.31 3.23 11.20
N LYS A 158 9.81 2.10 11.68
CA LYS A 158 10.99 2.04 12.55
C LYS A 158 12.27 2.46 11.83
N VAL A 159 13.28 2.93 12.55
CA VAL A 159 14.60 3.20 11.98
C VAL A 159 15.17 1.90 11.39
N GLY A 160 15.66 1.97 10.17
CA GLY A 160 16.07 0.82 9.35
C GLY A 160 14.94 0.17 8.54
N GLY A 161 13.69 0.60 8.75
CA GLY A 161 12.54 0.19 7.95
C GLY A 161 12.37 1.02 6.68
N GLN A 162 11.31 0.76 5.91
CA GLN A 162 11.08 1.36 4.59
C GLN A 162 9.64 1.83 4.41
N PHE A 163 9.48 2.92 3.67
CA PHE A 163 8.19 3.33 3.11
C PHE A 163 8.21 3.14 1.60
N ALA A 164 7.29 2.32 1.09
CA ALA A 164 7.09 2.00 -0.32
C ALA A 164 5.87 2.78 -0.84
N ALA A 165 6.10 3.89 -1.52
CA ALA A 165 5.04 4.72 -2.10
C ALA A 165 4.82 4.35 -3.58
N MET A 166 3.63 3.83 -3.90
CA MET A 166 3.22 3.50 -5.27
C MET A 166 2.60 4.74 -5.91
N LYS A 167 3.15 5.15 -7.05
CA LYS A 167 2.80 6.39 -7.76
C LYS A 167 2.65 6.15 -9.26
N SER A 168 2.05 7.12 -9.97
CA SER A 168 2.17 7.22 -11.43
C SER A 168 3.56 7.71 -11.84
N VAL A 169 3.92 7.56 -13.11
CA VAL A 169 5.25 7.97 -13.62
C VAL A 169 5.45 9.49 -13.67
N ASP A 170 4.38 10.28 -13.82
CA ASP A 170 4.46 11.75 -13.89
C ASP A 170 4.55 12.38 -12.49
N THR A 171 5.60 12.05 -11.73
CA THR A 171 5.76 12.45 -10.33
C THR A 171 7.13 13.02 -9.97
N GLU A 172 7.93 13.43 -10.96
CA GLU A 172 9.27 14.01 -10.73
C GLU A 172 9.22 15.28 -9.88
N ASP A 173 8.29 16.19 -10.19
CA ASP A 173 8.11 17.43 -9.43
C ASP A 173 7.62 17.16 -8.02
N GLU A 174 6.71 16.19 -7.88
CA GLU A 174 6.19 15.75 -6.58
C GLU A 174 7.30 15.15 -5.71
N ILE A 175 8.15 14.29 -6.28
CA ILE A 175 9.31 13.71 -5.59
C ILE A 175 10.28 14.80 -5.17
N THR A 176 10.54 15.76 -6.05
CA THR A 176 11.46 16.85 -5.77
C THR A 176 10.93 17.74 -4.64
N ALA A 177 9.64 18.09 -4.67
CA ALA A 177 8.99 18.85 -3.60
C ALA A 177 8.98 18.11 -2.25
N ALA A 178 8.88 16.78 -2.26
CA ALA A 178 8.82 15.98 -1.04
C ALA A 178 10.18 15.75 -0.35
N LYS A 179 11.32 16.04 -1.01
CA LYS A 179 12.66 15.77 -0.44
C LYS A 179 12.87 16.40 0.93
N SER A 180 12.43 17.65 1.11
CA SER A 180 12.55 18.35 2.40
C SER A 180 11.72 17.67 3.48
N ALA A 181 10.46 17.34 3.16
CA ALA A 181 9.54 16.63 4.06
C ALA A 181 10.13 15.29 4.50
N ILE A 182 10.57 14.48 3.54
CA ILE A 182 11.16 13.16 3.78
C ILE A 182 12.36 13.27 4.73
N LYS A 183 13.26 14.21 4.46
CA LYS A 183 14.44 14.45 5.32
C LYS A 183 14.05 14.89 6.72
N THR A 184 13.12 15.81 6.85
CA THR A 184 12.60 16.31 8.14
C THR A 184 11.98 15.18 8.98
N LEU A 185 11.33 14.22 8.32
CA LEU A 185 10.66 13.08 8.95
C LEU A 185 11.61 11.91 9.24
N GLY A 186 12.89 12.06 8.95
CA GLY A 186 13.91 11.04 9.20
C GLY A 186 14.04 10.00 8.09
N GLY A 187 13.56 10.32 6.88
CA GLY A 187 13.64 9.45 5.71
C GLY A 187 14.73 9.85 4.73
N ARG A 188 15.09 8.93 3.85
CA ARG A 188 15.97 9.14 2.68
C ARG A 188 15.44 8.33 1.50
N ILE A 189 15.23 8.96 0.35
CA ILE A 189 14.89 8.25 -0.88
C ILE A 189 16.11 7.39 -1.27
N VAL A 190 15.89 6.08 -1.37
CA VAL A 190 16.95 5.12 -1.73
C VAL A 190 16.75 4.56 -3.12
N LYS A 191 15.50 4.58 -3.63
CA LYS A 191 15.20 4.10 -4.97
C LYS A 191 13.98 4.85 -5.53
N VAL A 192 14.03 5.15 -6.82
CA VAL A 192 12.89 5.54 -7.64
C VAL A 192 12.94 4.61 -8.85
N GLU A 193 11.93 3.79 -9.01
CA GLU A 193 11.91 2.75 -10.03
C GLU A 193 10.60 2.76 -10.78
N ASP A 194 10.69 2.86 -12.09
CA ASP A 194 9.55 2.68 -12.97
C ASP A 194 9.41 1.20 -13.31
N TYR A 195 8.22 0.65 -13.12
CA TYR A 195 7.94 -0.74 -13.43
C TYR A 195 6.71 -0.85 -14.33
N LYS A 196 6.81 -1.74 -15.30
CA LYS A 196 5.67 -2.08 -16.16
C LYS A 196 4.76 -3.04 -15.41
N ILE A 197 3.46 -2.73 -15.42
CA ILE A 197 2.47 -3.67 -14.89
C ILE A 197 2.41 -4.87 -15.83
N PRO A 198 2.53 -6.11 -15.31
CA PRO A 198 2.48 -7.30 -16.15
C PRO A 198 1.22 -7.35 -17.01
N THR A 199 1.34 -7.93 -18.19
CA THR A 199 0.25 -8.15 -19.15
C THR A 199 -0.38 -6.89 -19.75
N CYS A 200 0.11 -5.68 -19.46
CA CYS A 200 -0.37 -4.43 -20.07
C CYS A 200 0.77 -3.43 -20.29
N GLU A 201 0.47 -2.30 -20.98
CA GLU A 201 1.48 -1.28 -21.31
C GLU A 201 1.58 -0.16 -20.24
N VAL A 202 0.81 -0.27 -19.17
CA VAL A 202 0.83 0.73 -18.10
C VAL A 202 2.12 0.62 -17.29
N VAL A 203 2.75 1.76 -17.06
CA VAL A 203 3.94 1.89 -16.22
C VAL A 203 3.60 2.69 -14.98
N HIS A 204 3.95 2.17 -13.83
CA HIS A 204 3.87 2.85 -12.55
C HIS A 204 5.26 3.05 -11.95
N ARG A 205 5.32 3.84 -10.88
CA ARG A 205 6.56 4.20 -10.19
C ARG A 205 6.50 3.77 -8.72
N LEU A 206 7.58 3.16 -8.25
CA LEU A 206 7.81 2.93 -6.85
C LEU A 206 8.84 3.93 -6.33
N VAL A 207 8.49 4.70 -5.30
CA VAL A 207 9.44 5.52 -4.53
C VAL A 207 9.70 4.81 -3.22
N LEU A 208 10.92 4.30 -3.05
CA LEU A 208 11.35 3.61 -1.84
C LEU A 208 12.14 4.57 -0.94
N ILE A 209 11.65 4.75 0.28
CA ILE A 209 12.19 5.66 1.28
C ILE A 209 12.63 4.84 2.48
N GLU A 210 13.91 4.89 2.79
CA GLU A 210 14.48 4.29 3.99
C GLU A 210 14.31 5.23 5.19
N LYS A 211 13.92 4.69 6.34
CA LYS A 211 13.89 5.42 7.60
C LYS A 211 15.28 5.40 8.24
N VAL A 212 16.00 6.51 8.18
CA VAL A 212 17.40 6.62 8.62
C VAL A 212 17.58 7.23 10.01
N SER A 213 16.56 7.94 10.50
CA SER A 213 16.56 8.51 11.85
C SER A 213 15.14 8.62 12.41
N PRO A 214 14.96 8.75 13.74
CA PRO A 214 13.65 8.91 14.34
C PRO A 214 12.92 10.14 13.81
N THR A 215 11.62 10.05 13.61
CA THR A 215 10.78 11.20 13.28
C THR A 215 10.68 12.14 14.48
N PRO A 216 10.89 13.45 14.33
CA PRO A 216 10.75 14.40 15.43
C PRO A 216 9.35 14.35 16.06
N ARG A 217 9.25 14.56 17.38
CA ARG A 217 8.00 14.44 18.14
C ARG A 217 6.89 15.41 17.70
N ALA A 218 7.23 16.48 17.00
CA ALA A 218 6.25 17.42 16.42
C ALA A 218 5.43 16.80 15.27
N TYR A 219 5.83 15.64 14.75
CA TYR A 219 5.19 14.96 13.64
C TYR A 219 4.69 13.57 14.07
N PRO A 220 3.61 13.05 13.43
CA PRO A 220 2.81 13.73 12.43
C PRO A 220 1.97 14.86 13.06
N ARG A 221 1.70 15.89 12.26
CA ARG A 221 0.74 16.95 12.62
C ARG A 221 -0.70 16.45 12.42
N ALA A 222 -1.67 17.18 12.95
CA ALA A 222 -3.08 16.92 12.64
C ALA A 222 -3.33 17.02 11.12
N PHE A 223 -4.12 16.12 10.53
CA PHE A 223 -4.32 16.01 9.08
C PHE A 223 -4.73 17.32 8.40
N ALA A 224 -5.58 18.13 9.07
CA ALA A 224 -5.99 19.44 8.54
C ALA A 224 -4.77 20.38 8.33
N LYS A 225 -3.76 20.32 9.21
CA LYS A 225 -2.51 21.09 9.07
C LYS A 225 -1.65 20.52 7.96
N ILE A 226 -1.53 19.19 7.87
CA ILE A 226 -0.76 18.52 6.82
C ILE A 226 -1.31 18.89 5.45
N LYS A 227 -2.65 18.81 5.27
CA LYS A 227 -3.31 19.12 4.00
C LYS A 227 -3.21 20.60 3.62
N LYS A 228 -3.32 21.51 4.59
CA LYS A 228 -3.27 22.95 4.34
C LYS A 228 -1.88 23.46 4.00
N ALA A 229 -0.87 22.90 4.62
CA ALA A 229 0.53 23.28 4.46
C ALA A 229 1.42 22.04 4.57
N PRO A 230 1.54 21.22 3.48
CA PRO A 230 2.49 20.11 3.41
C PRO A 230 3.92 20.60 3.73
N LEU A 231 4.76 19.69 4.26
CA LEU A 231 6.19 19.99 4.56
C LEU A 231 6.98 20.22 3.26
#